data_0d7950aea4804dc6b57c538b188dd42d
#
_entry.id   0d7950aea4804dc6b57c538b188dd42d
#
_cell.length_a   1.000
_cell.length_b   1.000
_cell.length_c   1.000
_cell.angle_alpha   90.00
_cell.angle_beta   90.00
_cell.angle_gamma   90.00
#
_symmetry.space_group_name_H-M   'P 1'
#
loop_
_entity.id
_entity.type
_entity.pdbx_description
1 polymer ?
#
loop_
_entity_poly.entity_id
_entity_poly.type
_entity_poly.pdbx_seq_one_letter_code
_entity_poly.pdbx_strand_id
1 'polypeptide(L)'
;MKRFTKTMAALGLAAVMGTGSAFISLADVTTSVNPVATSRKSGWVDVQNHWYYFDANGNPVKNQWIQDGNNRYWMQEDGEMSKQKWVYTEGQWYWVNAQGAQASNIWVEDGGSWYYMGGDGRMMTNTWLENNGTWYYLTETGAAARGWKELGGKWYFFNDSDCSMANDTMVGQYRVDANGVYIP
;
A
#
# COMPACT_ATOMS: atom_id res chain seq x y z
N MET A 1 -18.82 -8.39 13.25
CA MET A 1 -17.39 -8.13 13.12
C MET A 1 -16.62 -9.17 13.92
N LYS A 2 -16.04 -10.18 13.24
CA LYS A 2 -15.18 -11.17 13.90
C LYS A 2 -13.77 -10.59 13.91
N ARG A 3 -13.27 -10.30 15.10
CA ARG A 3 -11.84 -9.95 15.29
C ARG A 3 -11.02 -11.19 15.03
N PHE A 4 -10.22 -11.17 13.96
CA PHE A 4 -9.16 -12.15 13.77
C PHE A 4 -8.02 -11.82 14.73
N THR A 5 -7.93 -12.54 15.83
CA THR A 5 -6.76 -12.54 16.70
C THR A 5 -5.66 -13.30 15.97
N LYS A 6 -4.70 -12.57 15.37
CA LYS A 6 -3.45 -13.20 14.92
C LYS A 6 -2.72 -13.69 16.17
N THR A 7 -2.58 -14.99 16.34
CA THR A 7 -1.74 -15.57 17.38
C THR A 7 -0.29 -15.44 16.92
N MET A 8 0.27 -14.26 17.08
CA MET A 8 1.69 -14.03 16.88
C MET A 8 2.36 -14.33 18.22
N ALA A 9 3.30 -15.29 18.24
CA ALA A 9 4.05 -15.60 19.43
C ALA A 9 4.99 -14.43 19.78
N ALA A 10 4.57 -13.58 20.70
CA ALA A 10 5.42 -12.55 21.27
C ALA A 10 6.48 -13.20 22.14
N LEU A 11 7.74 -13.08 21.77
CA LEU A 11 8.86 -13.35 22.68
C LEU A 11 9.11 -12.05 23.47
N GLY A 12 8.72 -12.06 24.74
CA GLY A 12 9.07 -10.98 25.65
C GLY A 12 10.59 -10.88 25.81
N LEU A 13 11.18 -9.82 25.26
CA LEU A 13 12.53 -9.41 25.66
C LEU A 13 12.39 -8.45 26.84
N ALA A 14 13.08 -8.73 27.92
CA ALA A 14 13.21 -7.82 29.05
C ALA A 14 13.91 -6.53 28.57
N ALA A 15 13.23 -5.38 28.75
CA ALA A 15 13.75 -4.08 28.37
C ALA A 15 14.95 -3.71 29.25
N VAL A 16 16.09 -3.47 28.62
CA VAL A 16 17.15 -2.64 29.19
C VAL A 16 16.85 -1.21 28.75
N MET A 17 16.46 -0.36 29.70
CA MET A 17 16.24 1.06 29.47
C MET A 17 17.58 1.75 29.20
N GLY A 18 17.84 2.06 27.94
CA GLY A 18 18.89 2.97 27.49
C GLY A 18 18.27 4.07 26.64
N THR A 19 18.40 5.33 27.07
CA THR A 19 17.94 6.51 26.32
C THR A 19 18.84 6.74 25.10
N GLY A 20 18.41 6.25 23.95
CA GLY A 20 19.03 6.49 22.65
C GLY A 20 18.22 5.74 21.60
N SER A 21 17.83 6.42 20.54
CA SER A 21 17.17 5.78 19.39
C SER A 21 18.17 4.82 18.72
N ALA A 22 18.25 3.59 19.21
CA ALA A 22 19.06 2.55 18.64
C ALA A 22 18.25 1.94 17.47
N PHE A 23 18.73 2.10 16.25
CA PHE A 23 18.28 1.30 15.12
C PHE A 23 18.70 -0.16 15.41
N ILE A 24 17.71 -1.04 15.59
CA ILE A 24 17.98 -2.47 15.74
C ILE A 24 18.37 -3.00 14.36
N SER A 25 19.58 -3.51 14.25
CA SER A 25 20.02 -4.14 13.03
C SER A 25 19.44 -5.57 12.92
N LEU A 26 19.33 -6.09 11.69
CA LEU A 26 18.94 -7.47 11.48
C LEU A 26 19.92 -8.45 12.18
N ALA A 27 21.18 -8.03 12.37
CA ALA A 27 22.16 -8.79 13.16
C ALA A 27 21.73 -8.91 14.63
N ASP A 28 21.12 -7.84 15.20
CA ASP A 28 20.60 -7.88 16.58
C ASP A 28 19.42 -8.85 16.69
N VAL A 29 18.58 -8.92 15.66
CA VAL A 29 17.46 -9.89 15.58
C VAL A 29 17.98 -11.33 15.57
N THR A 30 19.01 -11.60 14.77
CA THR A 30 19.58 -12.95 14.65
C THR A 30 20.39 -13.40 15.86
N THR A 31 21.01 -12.45 16.60
CA THR A 31 21.76 -12.74 17.82
C THR A 31 20.88 -12.78 19.08
N SER A 32 19.75 -12.12 19.06
CA SER A 32 18.79 -12.09 20.19
C SER A 32 17.96 -13.38 20.31
N VAL A 33 17.87 -14.18 19.25
CA VAL A 33 17.29 -15.52 19.29
C VAL A 33 18.37 -16.51 19.77
N ASN A 34 18.44 -16.68 21.07
CA ASN A 34 19.35 -17.50 21.87
C ASN A 34 20.00 -18.68 21.14
N PRO A 35 21.35 -18.84 21.13
CA PRO A 35 22.09 -19.86 20.38
C PRO A 35 21.93 -21.31 20.87
N VAL A 36 21.07 -21.60 21.83
CA VAL A 36 20.92 -22.93 22.44
C VAL A 36 19.76 -23.74 21.88
N ALA A 37 18.94 -23.22 20.96
CA ALA A 37 17.88 -24.01 20.34
C ALA A 37 18.22 -24.34 18.89
N THR A 38 18.52 -25.57 18.62
CA THR A 38 18.73 -26.20 17.31
C THR A 38 17.48 -26.20 16.39
N SER A 39 16.47 -25.44 16.69
CA SER A 39 15.29 -25.20 15.86
C SER A 39 15.32 -23.76 15.37
N ARG A 40 15.79 -23.53 14.15
CA ARG A 40 15.68 -22.25 13.48
C ARG A 40 14.20 -21.88 13.38
N LYS A 41 13.79 -20.77 14.00
CA LYS A 41 12.41 -20.30 13.92
C LYS A 41 12.12 -19.84 12.48
N SER A 42 11.10 -20.42 11.87
CA SER A 42 10.50 -19.89 10.65
C SER A 42 9.24 -19.08 10.96
N GLY A 43 8.84 -18.21 10.02
CA GLY A 43 7.65 -17.39 10.15
C GLY A 43 7.91 -16.01 10.73
N TRP A 44 6.87 -15.40 11.23
CA TRP A 44 6.89 -14.03 11.73
C TRP A 44 7.60 -13.91 13.09
N VAL A 45 8.44 -12.86 13.20
CA VAL A 45 9.14 -12.48 14.44
C VAL A 45 8.96 -10.99 14.64
N ASP A 46 8.46 -10.61 15.82
CA ASP A 46 8.38 -9.20 16.26
C ASP A 46 9.57 -8.88 17.17
N VAL A 47 10.27 -7.81 16.86
CA VAL A 47 11.32 -7.25 17.70
C VAL A 47 11.03 -5.78 17.88
N GLN A 48 10.57 -5.38 19.07
CA GLN A 48 10.26 -3.99 19.43
C GLN A 48 9.34 -3.29 18.41
N ASN A 49 8.27 -3.98 17.98
CA ASN A 49 7.30 -3.52 16.98
C ASN A 49 7.85 -3.44 15.52
N HIS A 50 9.03 -4.01 15.27
CA HIS A 50 9.58 -4.26 13.93
C HIS A 50 9.35 -5.73 13.56
N TRP A 51 8.65 -5.96 12.45
CA TRP A 51 8.27 -7.30 12.02
C TRP A 51 9.22 -7.81 10.96
N TYR A 52 9.68 -9.06 11.14
CA TYR A 52 10.54 -9.81 10.23
C TYR A 52 9.90 -11.15 9.91
N TYR A 53 10.22 -11.69 8.74
CA TYR A 53 9.81 -13.03 8.37
C TYR A 53 11.03 -13.89 8.07
N PHE A 54 11.07 -15.09 8.63
CA PHE A 54 12.13 -16.07 8.41
C PHE A 54 11.62 -17.26 7.62
N ASP A 55 12.40 -17.73 6.65
CA ASP A 55 12.08 -18.91 5.85
C ASP A 55 12.21 -20.21 6.68
N ALA A 56 11.92 -21.37 6.05
CA ALA A 56 12.01 -22.67 6.73
C ALA A 56 13.42 -23.03 7.21
N ASN A 57 14.45 -22.40 6.64
CA ASN A 57 15.85 -22.57 7.03
C ASN A 57 16.27 -21.60 8.13
N GLY A 58 15.37 -20.72 8.56
CA GLY A 58 15.65 -19.67 9.52
C GLY A 58 16.47 -18.50 8.96
N ASN A 59 16.44 -18.27 7.65
CA ASN A 59 17.04 -17.11 7.03
C ASN A 59 16.01 -15.97 6.95
N PRO A 60 16.42 -14.71 7.19
CA PRO A 60 15.53 -13.58 7.04
C PRO A 60 15.16 -13.38 5.56
N VAL A 61 13.88 -13.22 5.31
CA VAL A 61 13.34 -12.91 3.99
C VAL A 61 13.51 -11.42 3.72
N LYS A 62 13.97 -11.06 2.51
CA LYS A 62 14.29 -9.69 2.10
C LYS A 62 13.88 -9.44 0.65
N ASN A 63 13.54 -8.18 0.34
CA ASN A 63 13.24 -7.71 -1.02
C ASN A 63 12.22 -8.60 -1.75
N GLN A 64 11.19 -9.08 -1.03
CA GLN A 64 10.15 -9.91 -1.64
C GLN A 64 8.84 -9.88 -0.86
N TRP A 65 7.79 -10.29 -1.55
CA TRP A 65 6.47 -10.46 -0.97
C TRP A 65 6.36 -11.78 -0.19
N ILE A 66 5.75 -11.71 0.98
CA ILE A 66 5.32 -12.87 1.76
C ILE A 66 3.80 -12.97 1.68
N GLN A 67 3.30 -14.14 1.29
CA GLN A 67 1.88 -14.48 1.39
C GLN A 67 1.63 -15.08 2.77
N ASP A 68 0.69 -14.51 3.54
CA ASP A 68 0.22 -15.07 4.80
C ASP A 68 -1.30 -14.98 4.88
N GLY A 69 -1.96 -16.11 4.79
CA GLY A 69 -3.39 -16.19 4.62
C GLY A 69 -3.84 -15.44 3.36
N ASN A 70 -4.78 -14.51 3.51
CA ASN A 70 -5.30 -13.70 2.41
C ASN A 70 -4.53 -12.39 2.18
N ASN A 71 -3.46 -12.15 2.93
CA ASN A 71 -2.69 -10.91 2.84
C ASN A 71 -1.29 -11.15 2.28
N ARG A 72 -0.75 -10.12 1.61
CA ARG A 72 0.65 -10.07 1.18
C ARG A 72 1.36 -8.96 1.95
N TYR A 73 2.63 -9.20 2.30
CA TYR A 73 3.48 -8.30 3.06
C TYR A 73 4.81 -8.13 2.37
N TRP A 74 5.30 -6.91 2.22
CA TRP A 74 6.59 -6.65 1.61
C TRP A 74 7.70 -6.61 2.67
N MET A 75 8.72 -7.45 2.48
CA MET A 75 9.93 -7.43 3.30
C MET A 75 10.99 -6.57 2.60
N GLN A 76 11.48 -5.54 3.29
CA GLN A 76 12.45 -4.59 2.78
C GLN A 76 13.85 -5.22 2.64
N GLU A 77 14.82 -4.45 2.16
CA GLU A 77 16.22 -4.87 2.01
C GLU A 77 16.88 -5.22 3.36
N ASP A 78 16.51 -4.50 4.42
CA ASP A 78 16.95 -4.79 5.79
C ASP A 78 16.20 -5.99 6.42
N GLY A 79 15.18 -6.51 5.75
CA GLY A 79 14.32 -7.61 6.20
C GLY A 79 13.13 -7.17 7.04
N GLU A 80 12.97 -5.87 7.32
CA GLU A 80 11.80 -5.38 8.05
C GLU A 80 10.56 -5.36 7.13
N MET A 81 9.39 -5.65 7.69
CA MET A 81 8.11 -5.53 7.00
C MET A 81 7.74 -4.06 6.77
N SER A 82 7.45 -3.71 5.52
CA SER A 82 6.93 -2.38 5.16
C SER A 82 5.56 -2.11 5.78
N LYS A 83 5.36 -0.88 6.26
CA LYS A 83 4.08 -0.40 6.79
C LYS A 83 3.80 1.01 6.27
N GLN A 84 2.54 1.28 5.90
CA GLN A 84 2.02 2.61 5.53
C GLN A 84 2.95 3.35 4.55
N LYS A 85 3.31 2.68 3.45
CA LYS A 85 4.22 3.24 2.43
C LYS A 85 4.01 2.62 1.06
N TRP A 86 4.53 3.30 0.08
CA TRP A 86 4.66 2.79 -1.29
C TRP A 86 5.79 1.78 -1.39
N VAL A 87 5.54 0.74 -2.19
CA VAL A 87 6.51 -0.28 -2.58
C VAL A 87 6.60 -0.29 -4.09
N TYR A 88 7.80 -0.07 -4.63
CA TYR A 88 8.07 -0.23 -6.05
C TYR A 88 8.86 -1.50 -6.29
N THR A 89 8.28 -2.42 -7.04
CA THR A 89 8.92 -3.69 -7.39
C THR A 89 8.36 -4.22 -8.70
N GLU A 90 9.17 -4.94 -9.48
CA GLU A 90 8.76 -5.51 -10.77
C GLU A 90 8.16 -4.48 -11.74
N GLY A 91 8.64 -3.23 -11.69
CA GLY A 91 8.14 -2.14 -12.53
C GLY A 91 6.75 -1.62 -12.16
N GLN A 92 6.22 -1.97 -10.99
CA GLN A 92 4.89 -1.59 -10.54
C GLN A 92 4.92 -0.97 -9.13
N TRP A 93 3.97 -0.08 -8.88
CA TRP A 93 3.73 0.51 -7.57
C TRP A 93 2.63 -0.24 -6.83
N TYR A 94 2.86 -0.44 -5.53
CA TYR A 94 1.94 -1.05 -4.59
C TYR A 94 1.86 -0.18 -3.33
N TRP A 95 0.76 -0.26 -2.62
CA TRP A 95 0.62 0.34 -1.29
C TRP A 95 0.49 -0.74 -0.23
N VAL A 96 1.21 -0.59 0.89
CA VAL A 96 1.00 -1.39 2.09
C VAL A 96 0.43 -0.51 3.19
N ASN A 97 -0.61 -1.01 3.86
CA ASN A 97 -1.33 -0.27 4.90
C ASN A 97 -0.56 -0.22 6.23
N ALA A 98 -1.13 0.40 7.26
CA ALA A 98 -0.52 0.51 8.58
C ALA A 98 -0.23 -0.85 9.26
N GLN A 99 -0.92 -1.91 8.85
CA GLN A 99 -0.69 -3.29 9.30
C GLN A 99 0.32 -4.04 8.42
N GLY A 100 0.88 -3.38 7.41
CA GLY A 100 1.82 -3.95 6.44
C GLY A 100 1.15 -4.77 5.33
N ALA A 101 -0.17 -4.92 5.34
CA ALA A 101 -0.88 -5.69 4.30
C ALA A 101 -0.97 -4.88 3.00
N GLN A 102 -0.75 -5.56 1.85
CA GLN A 102 -0.95 -4.99 0.52
C GLN A 102 -2.40 -4.52 0.37
N ALA A 103 -2.59 -3.30 -0.12
CA ALA A 103 -3.88 -2.75 -0.47
C ALA A 103 -4.35 -3.29 -1.83
N SER A 104 -5.64 -3.58 -1.97
CA SER A 104 -6.27 -3.94 -3.23
C SER A 104 -7.75 -3.53 -3.25
N ASN A 105 -8.28 -3.16 -4.42
CA ASN A 105 -9.64 -2.65 -4.61
C ASN A 105 -9.99 -1.49 -3.66
N ILE A 106 -9.07 -0.55 -3.47
CA ILE A 106 -9.23 0.53 -2.51
C ILE A 106 -8.55 1.82 -2.98
N TRP A 107 -9.15 2.93 -2.62
CA TRP A 107 -8.53 4.24 -2.73
C TRP A 107 -7.50 4.46 -1.62
N VAL A 108 -6.37 5.07 -2.00
CA VAL A 108 -5.28 5.48 -1.11
C VAL A 108 -5.08 6.98 -1.27
N GLU A 109 -5.13 7.71 -0.18
CA GLU A 109 -4.76 9.13 -0.16
C GLU A 109 -3.31 9.25 0.33
N ASP A 110 -2.48 9.94 -0.46
CA ASP A 110 -1.11 10.22 -0.09
C ASP A 110 -0.67 11.56 -0.69
N GLY A 111 -0.09 12.43 0.13
CA GLY A 111 0.39 13.73 -0.30
C GLY A 111 -0.66 14.64 -0.96
N GLY A 112 -1.94 14.55 -0.56
CA GLY A 112 -3.05 15.33 -1.11
C GLY A 112 -3.56 14.83 -2.47
N SER A 113 -3.09 13.67 -2.92
CA SER A 113 -3.53 12.99 -4.14
C SER A 113 -4.19 11.65 -3.82
N TRP A 114 -5.17 11.28 -4.65
CA TRP A 114 -5.85 10.00 -4.54
C TRP A 114 -5.33 9.03 -5.59
N TYR A 115 -5.09 7.80 -5.19
CA TYR A 115 -4.61 6.70 -6.02
C TYR A 115 -5.53 5.49 -5.83
N TYR A 116 -5.70 4.67 -6.85
CA TYR A 116 -6.49 3.45 -6.74
C TYR A 116 -5.63 2.21 -6.92
N MET A 117 -5.72 1.30 -5.95
CA MET A 117 -5.10 -0.03 -6.02
C MET A 117 -6.09 -1.00 -6.66
N GLY A 118 -5.74 -1.57 -7.80
CA GLY A 118 -6.55 -2.56 -8.49
C GLY A 118 -6.70 -3.88 -7.72
N GLY A 119 -7.47 -4.81 -8.27
CA GLY A 119 -7.73 -6.10 -7.61
C GLY A 119 -6.47 -6.97 -7.39
N ASP A 120 -5.45 -6.78 -8.21
CA ASP A 120 -4.14 -7.41 -8.08
C ASP A 120 -3.18 -6.64 -7.13
N GLY A 121 -3.65 -5.52 -6.58
CA GLY A 121 -2.91 -4.64 -5.69
C GLY A 121 -1.97 -3.67 -6.37
N ARG A 122 -1.91 -3.63 -7.71
CA ARG A 122 -1.11 -2.66 -8.46
C ARG A 122 -1.80 -1.29 -8.46
N MET A 123 -1.01 -0.23 -8.41
CA MET A 123 -1.52 1.12 -8.65
C MET A 123 -2.01 1.24 -10.09
N MET A 124 -3.25 1.66 -10.28
CA MET A 124 -3.80 1.92 -11.60
C MET A 124 -3.26 3.23 -12.16
N THR A 125 -2.89 3.24 -13.45
CA THR A 125 -2.36 4.41 -14.14
C THR A 125 -2.94 4.52 -15.54
N ASN A 126 -3.04 5.75 -16.04
CA ASN A 126 -3.42 6.07 -17.43
C ASN A 126 -4.70 5.34 -17.88
N THR A 127 -5.72 5.30 -17.02
CA THR A 127 -6.95 4.54 -17.25
C THR A 127 -8.17 5.16 -16.61
N TRP A 128 -9.32 4.86 -17.18
CA TRP A 128 -10.62 5.16 -16.59
C TRP A 128 -10.95 4.14 -15.50
N LEU A 129 -11.57 4.61 -14.43
CA LEU A 129 -12.09 3.80 -13.33
C LEU A 129 -13.55 4.16 -13.10
N GLU A 130 -14.42 3.16 -13.18
CA GLU A 130 -15.78 3.26 -12.63
C GLU A 130 -15.79 2.65 -11.24
N ASN A 131 -16.21 3.43 -10.26
CA ASN A 131 -16.29 2.99 -8.89
C ASN A 131 -17.60 3.48 -8.26
N ASN A 132 -18.48 2.54 -7.92
CA ASN A 132 -19.80 2.80 -7.33
C ASN A 132 -20.67 3.78 -8.17
N GLY A 133 -20.69 3.63 -9.50
CA GLY A 133 -21.47 4.47 -10.40
C GLY A 133 -20.84 5.83 -10.72
N THR A 134 -19.63 6.09 -10.23
CA THR A 134 -18.90 7.33 -10.47
C THR A 134 -17.65 7.06 -11.27
N TRP A 135 -17.40 7.91 -12.27
CA TRP A 135 -16.23 7.80 -13.13
C TRP A 135 -15.08 8.68 -12.65
N TYR A 136 -13.88 8.12 -12.74
CA TYR A 136 -12.60 8.76 -12.43
C TYR A 136 -11.60 8.48 -13.55
N TYR A 137 -10.56 9.27 -13.63
CA TYR A 137 -9.42 8.97 -14.49
C TYR A 137 -8.12 8.98 -13.68
N LEU A 138 -7.41 7.86 -13.68
CA LEU A 138 -6.08 7.75 -13.08
C LEU A 138 -5.06 8.18 -14.12
N THR A 139 -4.30 9.24 -13.82
CA THR A 139 -3.31 9.81 -14.72
C THR A 139 -2.11 8.88 -14.94
N GLU A 140 -1.17 9.27 -15.76
CA GLU A 140 0.09 8.55 -15.95
C GLU A 140 0.87 8.36 -14.63
N THR A 141 0.78 9.31 -13.71
CA THR A 141 1.41 9.21 -12.38
C THR A 141 0.60 8.38 -11.39
N GLY A 142 -0.57 7.89 -11.77
CA GLY A 142 -1.51 7.17 -10.91
C GLY A 142 -2.43 8.08 -10.08
N ALA A 143 -2.14 9.37 -10.00
CA ALA A 143 -3.02 10.30 -9.28
C ALA A 143 -4.37 10.45 -10.01
N ALA A 144 -5.48 10.46 -9.27
CA ALA A 144 -6.79 10.77 -9.81
C ALA A 144 -6.81 12.20 -10.37
N ALA A 145 -7.35 12.33 -11.57
CA ALA A 145 -7.42 13.61 -12.29
C ALA A 145 -8.27 14.65 -11.55
N ARG A 146 -7.88 15.91 -11.69
CA ARG A 146 -8.64 17.08 -11.22
C ARG A 146 -8.65 18.15 -12.30
N GLY A 147 -9.72 18.98 -12.34
CA GLY A 147 -9.88 20.02 -13.33
C GLY A 147 -10.12 19.47 -14.74
N TRP A 148 -9.92 20.31 -15.73
CA TRP A 148 -10.09 19.96 -17.13
C TRP A 148 -8.96 19.06 -17.63
N LYS A 149 -9.33 17.97 -18.34
CA LYS A 149 -8.40 17.04 -19.00
C LYS A 149 -8.86 16.71 -20.40
N GLU A 150 -7.93 16.74 -21.33
CA GLU A 150 -8.15 16.23 -22.69
C GLU A 150 -7.74 14.77 -22.75
N LEU A 151 -8.70 13.90 -23.05
CA LEU A 151 -8.49 12.44 -23.13
C LEU A 151 -9.08 11.93 -24.42
N GLY A 152 -8.25 11.42 -25.32
CA GLY A 152 -8.69 10.90 -26.61
C GLY A 152 -9.36 11.93 -27.51
N GLY A 153 -8.89 13.18 -27.48
CA GLY A 153 -9.46 14.29 -28.27
C GLY A 153 -10.78 14.85 -27.74
N LYS A 154 -11.17 14.49 -26.53
CA LYS A 154 -12.37 15.00 -25.85
C LYS A 154 -11.97 15.61 -24.51
N TRP A 155 -12.66 16.70 -24.13
CA TRP A 155 -12.44 17.37 -22.85
C TRP A 155 -13.43 16.86 -21.80
N TYR A 156 -12.91 16.59 -20.62
CA TYR A 156 -13.65 16.17 -19.42
C TYR A 156 -13.26 17.06 -18.24
N PHE A 157 -14.16 17.23 -17.29
CA PHE A 157 -13.86 17.91 -16.04
C PHE A 157 -13.97 16.94 -14.86
N PHE A 158 -12.96 16.98 -13.99
CA PHE A 158 -12.92 16.22 -12.75
C PHE A 158 -12.96 17.17 -11.57
N ASN A 159 -13.87 16.93 -10.63
CA ASN A 159 -14.07 17.81 -9.47
C ASN A 159 -12.82 17.85 -8.59
N ASP A 160 -12.45 19.04 -8.13
CA ASP A 160 -11.25 19.22 -7.31
C ASP A 160 -11.39 18.61 -5.91
N SER A 161 -12.62 18.50 -5.40
CA SER A 161 -12.90 18.01 -4.05
C SER A 161 -12.76 16.48 -3.91
N ASP A 162 -13.23 15.73 -4.91
CA ASP A 162 -13.38 14.27 -4.83
C ASP A 162 -12.88 13.52 -6.08
N CYS A 163 -12.32 14.24 -7.06
CA CYS A 163 -11.82 13.72 -8.33
C CYS A 163 -12.87 13.03 -9.22
N SER A 164 -14.16 13.14 -8.91
CA SER A 164 -15.24 12.57 -9.72
C SER A 164 -15.40 13.29 -11.04
N MET A 165 -15.68 12.57 -12.12
CA MET A 165 -16.00 13.17 -13.42
C MET A 165 -17.36 13.87 -13.35
N ALA A 166 -17.41 15.14 -13.72
CA ALA A 166 -18.66 15.89 -13.91
C ALA A 166 -19.40 15.35 -15.14
N ASN A 167 -20.71 15.16 -15.03
CA ASN A 167 -21.57 14.74 -16.13
C ASN A 167 -22.92 15.47 -16.06
N ASP A 168 -23.56 15.66 -17.22
CA ASP A 168 -24.84 16.33 -17.41
C ASP A 168 -24.99 17.63 -16.58
N THR A 169 -23.96 18.45 -16.52
CA THR A 169 -23.90 19.65 -15.66
C THR A 169 -23.17 20.81 -16.30
N MET A 170 -23.21 21.96 -15.64
CA MET A 170 -22.40 23.15 -15.97
C MET A 170 -21.16 23.20 -15.09
N VAL A 171 -19.99 23.40 -15.68
CA VAL A 171 -18.72 23.69 -15.00
C VAL A 171 -18.33 25.13 -15.33
N GLY A 172 -18.66 26.04 -14.45
CA GLY A 172 -18.60 27.49 -14.76
C GLY A 172 -19.53 27.83 -15.94
N GLN A 173 -18.97 28.32 -17.02
CA GLN A 173 -19.72 28.64 -18.25
C GLN A 173 -19.76 27.48 -19.27
N TYR A 174 -19.12 26.38 -19.00
CA TYR A 174 -18.96 25.23 -19.92
C TYR A 174 -19.93 24.11 -19.56
N ARG A 175 -20.60 23.55 -20.57
CA ARG A 175 -21.48 22.39 -20.36
C ARG A 175 -20.75 21.09 -20.66
N VAL A 176 -20.99 20.07 -19.82
CA VAL A 176 -20.62 18.68 -20.11
C VAL A 176 -21.89 17.82 -20.28
N ASP A 177 -21.86 16.86 -21.21
CA ASP A 177 -22.96 15.96 -21.48
C ASP A 177 -23.07 14.83 -20.45
N ALA A 178 -24.03 13.93 -20.65
CA ALA A 178 -24.25 12.77 -19.78
C ALA A 178 -23.05 11.78 -19.76
N ASN A 179 -22.17 11.85 -20.74
CA ASN A 179 -20.93 11.06 -20.78
C ASN A 179 -19.72 11.85 -20.23
N GLY A 180 -19.95 13.04 -19.70
CA GLY A 180 -18.91 13.91 -19.18
C GLY A 180 -18.13 14.70 -20.23
N VAL A 181 -18.51 14.60 -21.52
CA VAL A 181 -17.80 15.27 -22.60
C VAL A 181 -18.24 16.74 -22.69
N TYR A 182 -17.25 17.64 -22.78
CA TYR A 182 -17.50 19.06 -23.02
C TYR A 182 -18.26 19.28 -24.34
N ILE A 183 -19.29 20.10 -24.28
CA ILE A 183 -20.09 20.57 -25.43
C ILE A 183 -19.72 22.03 -25.68
N PRO A 184 -19.17 22.40 -26.86
CA PRO A 184 -18.80 23.79 -27.20
C PRO A 184 -19.98 24.72 -27.30
#